data_f1951fe0f74632ff1d0884588f589530
#
_entry.id   f1951fe0f74632ff1d0884588f589530
#
_cell.length_a   1.000
_cell.length_b   1.000
_cell.length_c   1.000
_cell.angle_alpha   90.00
_cell.angle_beta   90.00
_cell.angle_gamma   90.00
#
_symmetry.space_group_name_H-M   'P 1'
#
loop_
_entity.id
_entity.type
_entity.pdbx_description
1 polymer ?
#
loop_
_entity_poly.entity_id
_entity_poly.type
_entity_poly.pdbx_seq_one_letter_code
_entity_poly.pdbx_strand_id
1 'polypeptide(L)'
;MHLLAVIIFILCILLALWLAAGWYAFHVALGRGTQLDLNNADRIKGTSWEKYYKEITDGIRWITAQPYEEICITSFDGLKLCGNLISNPSAKGTVILFHGYRTFGNCDFSADADHYYNLGYNLLIVDQRSCGRSEGKYITFGINERKDCWKWIDYITDRFGTEHEIFLGGLSLGASTVVMASGKPLPHQVKGIIADSPFTSPYEIISRTISHKYHAPSGILMPAVGFWSRYLAKISLTEYSTLQAMKTNETPILFVHGKLDDYVPWKMSVQTSEACRPYHELFLVDGADHGTGYMVEPELYREKLTAFFRHCSAKSQSH
;
A
#
# COMPACT_ATOMS: atom_id res chain seq x y z
N MET A 1 -50.70 16.73 15.78
CA MET A 1 -49.39 17.21 16.35
C MET A 1 -48.61 16.10 17.02
N HIS A 2 -49.17 15.29 17.94
CA HIS A 2 -48.43 14.22 18.64
C HIS A 2 -47.83 13.14 17.73
N LEU A 3 -48.55 12.66 16.71
CA LEU A 3 -48.04 11.63 15.77
C LEU A 3 -46.85 12.13 15.00
N LEU A 4 -46.87 13.37 14.48
CA LEU A 4 -45.72 13.95 13.74
C LEU A 4 -44.48 14.07 14.66
N ALA A 5 -44.66 14.49 15.90
CA ALA A 5 -43.58 14.60 16.90
C ALA A 5 -42.95 13.22 17.20
N VAL A 6 -43.76 12.16 17.30
CA VAL A 6 -43.30 10.79 17.51
C VAL A 6 -42.54 10.30 16.29
N ILE A 7 -43.02 10.56 15.07
CA ILE A 7 -42.32 10.17 13.81
C ILE A 7 -40.96 10.87 13.76
N ILE A 8 -40.90 12.19 13.98
CA ILE A 8 -39.65 12.96 13.99
C ILE A 8 -38.68 12.38 15.03
N PHE A 9 -39.16 12.08 16.23
CA PHE A 9 -38.34 11.50 17.30
C PHE A 9 -37.74 10.16 16.89
N ILE A 10 -38.54 9.26 16.28
CA ILE A 10 -38.05 7.98 15.77
C ILE A 10 -37.01 8.18 14.67
N LEU A 11 -37.24 9.08 13.72
CA LEU A 11 -36.28 9.39 12.66
C LEU A 11 -34.96 9.95 13.21
N CYS A 12 -35.01 10.79 14.23
CA CYS A 12 -33.81 11.29 14.90
C CYS A 12 -33.01 10.16 15.57
N ILE A 13 -33.70 9.20 16.24
CA ILE A 13 -33.04 8.04 16.82
C ILE A 13 -32.38 7.18 15.74
N LEU A 14 -33.10 6.88 14.65
CA LEU A 14 -32.56 6.08 13.55
C LEU A 14 -31.35 6.75 12.91
N LEU A 15 -31.41 8.07 12.70
CA LEU A 15 -30.26 8.83 12.18
C LEU A 15 -29.07 8.79 13.15
N ALA A 16 -29.30 8.94 14.44
CA ALA A 16 -28.25 8.86 15.46
C ALA A 16 -27.60 7.49 15.50
N LEU A 17 -28.39 6.41 15.44
CA LEU A 17 -27.90 5.03 15.37
C LEU A 17 -27.08 4.77 14.11
N TRP A 18 -27.56 5.26 12.96
CA TRP A 18 -26.86 5.15 11.68
C TRP A 18 -25.51 5.90 11.68
N LEU A 19 -25.48 7.13 12.20
CA LEU A 19 -24.24 7.88 12.38
C LEU A 19 -23.28 7.19 13.37
N ALA A 20 -23.78 6.63 14.46
CA ALA A 20 -22.97 5.89 15.42
C ALA A 20 -22.36 4.60 14.79
N ALA A 21 -23.15 3.87 14.01
CA ALA A 21 -22.66 2.70 13.28
C ALA A 21 -21.59 3.09 12.24
N GLY A 22 -21.81 4.18 11.50
CA GLY A 22 -20.84 4.75 10.58
C GLY A 22 -19.55 5.22 11.26
N TRP A 23 -19.66 5.83 12.45
CA TRP A 23 -18.51 6.22 13.27
C TRP A 23 -17.69 5.01 13.71
N TYR A 24 -18.36 3.98 14.17
CA TYR A 24 -17.69 2.71 14.54
C TYR A 24 -16.97 2.09 13.34
N ALA A 25 -17.67 1.94 12.21
CA ALA A 25 -17.09 1.39 10.99
C ALA A 25 -15.91 2.24 10.47
N PHE A 26 -16.00 3.57 10.55
CA PHE A 26 -14.91 4.49 10.23
C PHE A 26 -13.67 4.21 11.12
N HIS A 27 -13.83 4.11 12.44
CA HIS A 27 -12.70 3.87 13.35
C HIS A 27 -12.11 2.48 13.16
N VAL A 28 -12.95 1.47 12.88
CA VAL A 28 -12.48 0.12 12.55
C VAL A 28 -11.67 0.11 11.26
N ALA A 29 -12.10 0.84 10.24
CA ALA A 29 -11.42 0.85 8.93
C ALA A 29 -10.22 1.81 8.89
N LEU A 30 -10.40 3.07 9.30
CA LEU A 30 -9.39 4.11 9.10
C LEU A 30 -8.54 4.40 10.36
N GLY A 31 -8.99 4.04 11.55
CA GLY A 31 -8.25 4.31 12.79
C GLY A 31 -6.88 3.61 12.80
N ARG A 32 -5.91 4.21 13.51
CA ARG A 32 -4.63 3.57 13.81
C ARG A 32 -4.87 2.34 14.69
N GLY A 33 -4.97 1.16 14.12
CA GLY A 33 -5.19 -0.08 14.87
C GLY A 33 -3.90 -0.79 15.25
N THR A 34 -4.06 -1.98 15.86
CA THR A 34 -2.94 -2.87 16.12
C THR A 34 -2.40 -3.40 14.78
N GLN A 35 -1.09 -3.38 14.62
CA GLN A 35 -0.43 -3.93 13.45
C GLN A 35 -0.32 -5.45 13.55
N LEU A 36 -0.42 -6.12 12.41
CA LEU A 36 -0.22 -7.55 12.28
C LEU A 36 1.28 -7.84 12.21
N ASP A 37 1.77 -8.55 13.21
CA ASP A 37 3.16 -9.04 13.23
C ASP A 37 3.20 -10.46 12.69
N LEU A 38 3.70 -10.62 11.47
CA LEU A 38 3.84 -11.93 10.82
C LEU A 38 4.95 -12.79 11.42
N ASN A 39 5.81 -12.22 12.27
CA ASN A 39 6.80 -12.98 13.03
C ASN A 39 6.17 -13.75 14.22
N ASN A 40 4.90 -13.50 14.51
CA ASN A 40 4.16 -14.16 15.57
C ASN A 40 3.27 -15.28 14.98
N ALA A 41 3.67 -16.55 15.20
CA ALA A 41 2.98 -17.73 14.68
C ALA A 41 1.49 -17.79 15.06
N ASP A 42 1.12 -17.34 16.28
CA ASP A 42 -0.28 -17.34 16.72
C ASP A 42 -1.15 -16.33 15.94
N ARG A 43 -0.53 -15.27 15.40
CA ARG A 43 -1.20 -14.23 14.63
C ARG A 43 -1.52 -14.64 13.20
N ILE A 44 -0.72 -15.54 12.62
CA ILE A 44 -0.90 -16.01 11.23
C ILE A 44 -1.59 -17.36 11.13
N LYS A 45 -1.82 -18.02 12.27
CA LYS A 45 -2.50 -19.32 12.33
C LYS A 45 -3.87 -19.26 11.67
N GLY A 46 -4.15 -20.19 10.76
CA GLY A 46 -5.39 -20.23 9.98
C GLY A 46 -5.46 -19.26 8.81
N THR A 47 -4.41 -18.47 8.57
CA THR A 47 -4.30 -17.62 7.37
C THR A 47 -3.54 -18.33 6.25
N SER A 48 -3.62 -17.80 5.03
CA SER A 48 -2.84 -18.30 3.89
C SER A 48 -1.31 -18.15 4.07
N TRP A 49 -0.86 -17.31 4.99
CA TRP A 49 0.56 -17.12 5.31
C TRP A 49 1.14 -18.17 6.25
N GLU A 50 0.30 -18.93 6.96
CA GLU A 50 0.76 -19.94 7.95
C GLU A 50 1.73 -20.97 7.32
N LYS A 51 1.43 -21.44 6.13
CA LYS A 51 2.27 -22.41 5.39
C LYS A 51 3.64 -21.86 4.98
N TYR A 52 3.82 -20.53 4.96
CA TYR A 52 5.06 -19.85 4.61
C TYR A 52 5.74 -19.21 5.83
N TYR A 53 5.35 -19.62 7.04
CA TYR A 53 5.87 -19.02 8.28
C TYR A 53 7.40 -19.05 8.35
N LYS A 54 8.01 -20.14 7.91
CA LYS A 54 9.46 -20.29 7.92
C LYS A 54 10.14 -19.30 6.98
N GLU A 55 9.67 -19.19 5.76
CA GLU A 55 10.19 -18.27 4.74
C GLU A 55 10.03 -16.80 5.19
N ILE A 56 8.87 -16.46 5.73
CA ILE A 56 8.59 -15.13 6.29
C ILE A 56 9.56 -14.81 7.43
N THR A 57 9.72 -15.71 8.40
CA THR A 57 10.60 -15.47 9.56
C THR A 57 12.07 -15.45 9.18
N ASP A 58 12.50 -16.25 8.21
CA ASP A 58 13.86 -16.23 7.69
C ASP A 58 14.15 -14.89 7.00
N GLY A 59 13.22 -14.38 6.19
CA GLY A 59 13.35 -13.08 5.56
C GLY A 59 13.31 -11.90 6.54
N ILE A 60 12.42 -11.93 7.53
CA ILE A 60 12.41 -10.93 8.62
C ILE A 60 13.78 -10.93 9.33
N ARG A 61 14.32 -12.11 9.62
CA ARG A 61 15.64 -12.23 10.25
C ARG A 61 16.74 -11.65 9.36
N TRP A 62 16.69 -11.89 8.04
CA TRP A 62 17.62 -11.31 7.11
C TRP A 62 17.58 -9.77 7.13
N ILE A 63 16.37 -9.17 7.02
CA ILE A 63 16.18 -7.71 7.06
C ILE A 63 16.69 -7.12 8.38
N THR A 64 16.33 -7.74 9.52
CA THR A 64 16.67 -7.22 10.85
C THR A 64 18.14 -7.40 11.22
N ALA A 65 18.85 -8.30 10.55
CA ALA A 65 20.29 -8.49 10.70
C ALA A 65 21.12 -7.47 9.90
N GLN A 66 20.52 -6.75 8.95
CA GLN A 66 21.23 -5.72 8.19
C GLN A 66 21.43 -4.48 9.07
N PRO A 67 22.61 -3.84 8.97
CA PRO A 67 22.79 -2.50 9.55
C PRO A 67 21.86 -1.51 8.83
N TYR A 68 21.13 -0.74 9.59
CA TYR A 68 20.23 0.28 9.05
C TYR A 68 20.39 1.62 9.73
N GLU A 69 20.03 2.66 9.03
CA GLU A 69 19.90 4.02 9.55
C GLU A 69 18.41 4.33 9.72
N GLU A 70 18.04 4.80 10.91
CA GLU A 70 16.68 5.27 11.15
C GLU A 70 16.52 6.67 10.57
N ILE A 71 15.59 6.80 9.61
CA ILE A 71 15.29 8.06 8.94
C ILE A 71 13.92 8.53 9.39
N CYS A 72 13.79 9.81 9.71
CA CYS A 72 12.50 10.43 9.91
C CYS A 72 12.43 11.74 9.10
N ILE A 73 11.31 11.93 8.40
CA ILE A 73 11.01 13.12 7.59
C ILE A 73 9.72 13.76 8.07
N THR A 74 9.46 14.97 7.59
CA THR A 74 8.18 15.65 7.84
C THR A 74 7.26 15.50 6.63
N SER A 75 6.04 14.99 6.86
CA SER A 75 5.00 14.88 5.84
C SER A 75 4.53 16.24 5.33
N PHE A 76 3.72 16.24 4.27
CA PHE A 76 3.12 17.46 3.72
C PHE A 76 2.18 18.21 4.70
N ASP A 77 1.67 17.52 5.72
CA ASP A 77 0.74 18.02 6.74
C ASP A 77 1.34 18.05 8.17
N GLY A 78 2.68 17.95 8.25
CA GLY A 78 3.43 18.15 9.49
C GLY A 78 3.61 16.93 10.38
N LEU A 79 3.23 15.72 9.93
CA LEU A 79 3.47 14.49 10.68
C LEU A 79 4.94 14.06 10.57
N LYS A 80 5.50 13.52 11.65
CA LYS A 80 6.75 12.80 11.61
C LYS A 80 6.52 11.43 10.98
N LEU A 81 7.21 11.14 9.87
CA LEU A 81 7.20 9.86 9.17
C LEU A 81 8.57 9.21 9.30
N CYS A 82 8.63 7.94 9.68
CA CYS A 82 9.88 7.22 9.90
C CYS A 82 10.02 6.01 8.97
N GLY A 83 11.25 5.59 8.76
CA GLY A 83 11.61 4.42 7.97
C GLY A 83 13.04 3.97 8.30
N ASN A 84 13.42 2.80 7.82
CA ASN A 84 14.76 2.24 7.96
C ASN A 84 15.43 2.20 6.60
N LEU A 85 16.61 2.81 6.49
CA LEU A 85 17.44 2.77 5.29
C LEU A 85 18.56 1.72 5.50
N ILE A 86 18.48 0.64 4.72
CA ILE A 86 19.52 -0.39 4.62
C ILE A 86 20.38 -0.02 3.40
N SER A 87 21.62 0.35 3.65
CA SER A 87 22.55 0.77 2.62
C SER A 87 23.25 -0.42 1.97
N ASN A 88 23.35 -0.43 0.65
CA ASN A 88 24.14 -1.38 -0.12
C ASN A 88 25.43 -0.70 -0.57
N PRO A 89 26.63 -1.26 -0.29
CA PRO A 89 27.91 -0.64 -0.67
C PRO A 89 28.07 -0.39 -2.16
N SER A 90 27.35 -1.14 -3.00
CA SER A 90 27.39 -1.02 -4.47
C SER A 90 26.10 -0.43 -5.03
N ALA A 91 25.39 0.36 -4.23
CA ALA A 91 24.09 0.86 -4.63
C ALA A 91 24.13 1.79 -5.83
N LYS A 92 23.39 1.47 -6.87
CA LYS A 92 23.09 2.33 -8.03
C LYS A 92 21.81 3.13 -7.86
N GLY A 93 21.00 2.77 -6.86
CA GLY A 93 19.71 3.39 -6.58
C GLY A 93 19.12 2.94 -5.24
N THR A 94 17.89 3.33 -4.99
CA THR A 94 17.11 2.96 -3.80
C THR A 94 15.74 2.43 -4.19
N VAL A 95 15.32 1.32 -3.59
CA VAL A 95 13.92 0.90 -3.59
C VAL A 95 13.25 1.42 -2.33
N ILE A 96 12.19 2.24 -2.50
CA ILE A 96 11.37 2.72 -1.38
C ILE A 96 10.17 1.79 -1.24
N LEU A 97 10.03 1.13 -0.09
CA LEU A 97 9.11 0.04 0.15
C LEU A 97 7.96 0.47 1.08
N PHE A 98 6.73 0.38 0.58
CA PHE A 98 5.49 0.77 1.26
C PHE A 98 4.67 -0.46 1.63
N HIS A 99 4.55 -0.74 2.94
CA HIS A 99 3.85 -1.90 3.47
C HIS A 99 2.32 -1.83 3.31
N GLY A 100 1.65 -2.95 3.56
CA GLY A 100 0.20 -3.09 3.51
C GLY A 100 -0.54 -2.47 4.70
N TYR A 101 -1.84 -2.73 4.75
CA TYR A 101 -2.73 -2.21 5.77
C TYR A 101 -2.44 -2.84 7.14
N ARG A 102 -2.00 -2.01 8.09
CA ARG A 102 -1.70 -2.42 9.48
C ARG A 102 -0.71 -3.58 9.59
N THR A 103 0.30 -3.58 8.73
CA THR A 103 1.43 -4.51 8.78
C THR A 103 2.72 -3.75 9.07
N PHE A 104 3.84 -4.46 9.02
CA PHE A 104 5.19 -3.88 9.11
C PHE A 104 5.95 -4.16 7.81
N GLY A 105 6.77 -3.22 7.38
CA GLY A 105 7.52 -3.37 6.14
C GLY A 105 8.50 -4.55 6.16
N ASN A 106 9.12 -4.85 7.29
CA ASN A 106 9.98 -6.03 7.43
C ASN A 106 9.20 -7.36 7.33
N CYS A 107 7.90 -7.37 7.59
CA CYS A 107 7.04 -8.53 7.40
C CYS A 107 6.63 -8.67 5.93
N ASP A 108 6.12 -7.60 5.35
CA ASP A 108 5.56 -7.61 4.00
C ASP A 108 6.62 -7.84 2.91
N PHE A 109 7.83 -7.33 3.12
CA PHE A 109 8.95 -7.49 2.20
C PHE A 109 9.96 -8.55 2.63
N SER A 110 9.58 -9.43 3.56
CA SER A 110 10.45 -10.51 4.04
C SER A 110 10.88 -11.47 2.93
N ALA A 111 10.02 -11.68 1.93
CA ALA A 111 10.28 -12.65 0.88
C ALA A 111 11.19 -12.13 -0.25
N ASP A 112 11.21 -10.82 -0.51
CA ASP A 112 11.82 -10.23 -1.71
C ASP A 112 12.84 -9.09 -1.43
N ALA A 113 12.98 -8.63 -0.18
CA ALA A 113 13.93 -7.57 0.17
C ALA A 113 15.38 -7.92 -0.18
N ASP A 114 15.80 -9.18 0.06
CA ASP A 114 17.12 -9.67 -0.28
C ASP A 114 17.38 -9.61 -1.79
N HIS A 115 16.35 -9.83 -2.61
CA HIS A 115 16.46 -9.79 -4.06
C HIS A 115 16.72 -8.35 -4.55
N TYR A 116 15.98 -7.35 -4.05
CA TYR A 116 16.26 -5.94 -4.37
C TYR A 116 17.67 -5.53 -3.95
N TYR A 117 18.10 -5.96 -2.76
CA TYR A 117 19.45 -5.70 -2.28
C TYR A 117 20.51 -6.32 -3.20
N ASN A 118 20.31 -7.58 -3.60
CA ASN A 118 21.22 -8.30 -4.51
C ASN A 118 21.21 -7.73 -5.94
N LEU A 119 20.17 -7.03 -6.35
CA LEU A 119 20.13 -6.26 -7.61
C LEU A 119 20.97 -4.96 -7.54
N GLY A 120 21.56 -4.64 -6.38
CA GLY A 120 22.40 -3.47 -6.16
C GLY A 120 21.61 -2.21 -5.80
N TYR A 121 20.57 -2.33 -4.97
CA TYR A 121 19.80 -1.18 -4.48
C TYR A 121 19.87 -1.07 -2.97
N ASN A 122 19.86 0.15 -2.45
CA ASN A 122 19.49 0.42 -1.07
C ASN A 122 18.02 0.06 -0.86
N LEU A 123 17.65 -0.29 0.37
CA LEU A 123 16.25 -0.48 0.74
C LEU A 123 15.85 0.60 1.74
N LEU A 124 14.84 1.41 1.39
CA LEU A 124 14.20 2.31 2.34
C LEU A 124 12.82 1.73 2.69
N ILE A 125 12.73 1.05 3.81
CA ILE A 125 11.50 0.44 4.32
C ILE A 125 10.81 1.48 5.19
N VAL A 126 9.68 2.04 4.72
CA VAL A 126 8.97 3.13 5.41
C VAL A 126 7.85 2.61 6.30
N ASP A 127 7.69 3.20 7.46
CA ASP A 127 6.48 3.10 8.24
C ASP A 127 5.47 4.11 7.66
N GLN A 128 4.40 3.66 7.01
CA GLN A 128 3.39 4.58 6.48
C GLN A 128 2.70 5.35 7.61
N ARG A 129 2.09 6.51 7.30
CA ARG A 129 1.33 7.29 8.29
C ARG A 129 0.40 6.41 9.09
N SER A 130 0.24 6.68 10.38
CA SER A 130 -0.59 5.91 11.31
C SER A 130 -0.13 4.46 11.53
N CYS A 131 1.10 4.11 11.17
CA CYS A 131 1.69 2.80 11.39
C CYS A 131 3.10 2.94 12.00
N GLY A 132 3.58 1.89 12.70
CA GLY A 132 4.92 1.83 13.27
C GLY A 132 5.27 3.05 14.11
N ARG A 133 6.43 3.66 13.80
CA ARG A 133 6.94 4.88 14.46
C ARG A 133 6.44 6.17 13.82
N SER A 134 5.78 6.07 12.66
CA SER A 134 5.17 7.23 12.01
C SER A 134 3.95 7.73 12.75
N GLU A 135 3.80 9.05 12.80
CA GLU A 135 2.64 9.70 13.40
C GLU A 135 1.40 9.56 12.52
N GLY A 136 0.29 10.00 13.06
CA GLY A 136 -1.02 9.99 12.40
C GLY A 136 -2.06 9.25 13.21
N LYS A 137 -3.32 9.60 12.98
CA LYS A 137 -4.50 9.00 13.64
C LYS A 137 -5.26 8.06 12.71
N TYR A 138 -5.21 8.33 11.39
CA TYR A 138 -6.03 7.66 10.41
C TYR A 138 -5.20 7.18 9.22
N ILE A 139 -5.43 5.93 8.81
CA ILE A 139 -4.98 5.36 7.55
C ILE A 139 -5.95 5.83 6.47
N THR A 140 -5.46 6.46 5.40
CA THR A 140 -6.30 7.11 4.40
C THR A 140 -6.37 6.38 3.07
N PHE A 141 -5.94 5.11 3.06
CA PHE A 141 -6.03 4.20 1.92
C PHE A 141 -5.43 4.76 0.62
N GLY A 142 -4.27 5.39 0.72
CA GLY A 142 -3.55 5.97 -0.42
C GLY A 142 -3.85 7.45 -0.66
N ILE A 143 -4.90 8.04 -0.07
CA ILE A 143 -5.28 9.45 -0.29
C ILE A 143 -4.19 10.41 0.18
N ASN A 144 -3.71 10.27 1.41
CA ASN A 144 -2.62 11.08 1.93
C ASN A 144 -1.27 10.37 1.83
N GLU A 145 -1.27 9.03 1.93
CA GLU A 145 -0.07 8.21 1.78
C GLU A 145 0.66 8.47 0.45
N ARG A 146 -0.06 8.72 -0.67
CA ARG A 146 0.56 9.11 -1.94
C ARG A 146 1.36 10.41 -1.87
N LYS A 147 0.93 11.35 -1.00
CA LYS A 147 1.63 12.62 -0.79
C LYS A 147 2.88 12.43 0.07
N ASP A 148 2.82 11.48 1.01
CA ASP A 148 3.99 11.06 1.78
C ASP A 148 5.02 10.36 0.90
N CYS A 149 4.55 9.55 -0.08
CA CYS A 149 5.42 8.94 -1.07
C CYS A 149 6.27 9.98 -1.80
N TRP A 150 5.68 11.13 -2.20
CA TRP A 150 6.45 12.23 -2.81
C TRP A 150 7.51 12.79 -1.85
N LYS A 151 7.21 12.89 -0.55
CA LYS A 151 8.19 13.36 0.45
C LYS A 151 9.36 12.39 0.63
N TRP A 152 9.11 11.09 0.55
CA TRP A 152 10.16 10.09 0.56
C TRP A 152 11.03 10.12 -0.70
N ILE A 153 10.42 10.36 -1.88
CA ILE A 153 11.16 10.59 -3.13
C ILE A 153 12.03 11.83 -3.01
N ASP A 154 11.48 12.97 -2.53
CA ASP A 154 12.22 14.21 -2.29
C ASP A 154 13.43 13.93 -1.38
N TYR A 155 13.24 13.21 -0.26
CA TYR A 155 14.31 12.87 0.67
C TYR A 155 15.45 12.07 0.02
N ILE A 156 15.12 11.04 -0.78
CA ILE A 156 16.15 10.25 -1.48
C ILE A 156 16.87 11.09 -2.52
N THR A 157 16.14 11.94 -3.24
CA THR A 157 16.73 12.88 -4.22
C THR A 157 17.69 13.85 -3.56
N ASP A 158 17.29 14.46 -2.44
CA ASP A 158 18.12 15.43 -1.71
C ASP A 158 19.38 14.77 -1.13
N ARG A 159 19.26 13.51 -0.71
CA ARG A 159 20.35 12.77 -0.09
C ARG A 159 21.38 12.22 -1.07
N PHE A 160 20.93 11.67 -2.19
CA PHE A 160 21.78 10.93 -3.11
C PHE A 160 21.95 11.60 -4.48
N GLY A 161 21.21 12.66 -4.76
CA GLY A 161 21.26 13.39 -6.01
C GLY A 161 20.31 12.86 -7.09
N THR A 162 20.24 13.61 -8.20
CA THR A 162 19.27 13.37 -9.28
C THR A 162 19.61 12.19 -10.19
N GLU A 163 20.86 11.72 -10.16
CA GLU A 163 21.30 10.56 -10.96
C GLU A 163 21.06 9.22 -10.25
N HIS A 164 20.69 9.26 -8.97
CA HIS A 164 20.42 8.08 -8.16
C HIS A 164 19.05 7.47 -8.53
N GLU A 165 19.06 6.25 -9.04
CA GLU A 165 17.81 5.57 -9.44
C GLU A 165 16.87 5.34 -8.25
N ILE A 166 15.59 5.55 -8.46
CA ILE A 166 14.54 5.25 -7.47
C ILE A 166 13.55 4.27 -8.08
N PHE A 167 13.26 3.20 -7.36
CA PHE A 167 12.10 2.35 -7.60
C PHE A 167 11.14 2.45 -6.41
N LEU A 168 9.85 2.38 -6.69
CA LEU A 168 8.81 2.36 -5.66
C LEU A 168 8.24 0.95 -5.59
N GLY A 169 8.30 0.31 -4.44
CA GLY A 169 7.68 -0.99 -4.19
C GLY A 169 6.54 -0.85 -3.20
N GLY A 170 5.45 -1.57 -3.42
CA GLY A 170 4.34 -1.58 -2.47
C GLY A 170 3.54 -2.87 -2.49
N LEU A 171 3.04 -3.25 -1.30
CA LEU A 171 2.11 -4.36 -1.12
C LEU A 171 0.75 -3.83 -0.71
N SER A 172 -0.34 -4.27 -1.36
CA SER A 172 -1.73 -3.97 -0.97
C SER A 172 -2.00 -2.46 -0.86
N LEU A 173 -2.19 -1.93 0.36
CA LEU A 173 -2.29 -0.50 0.61
C LEU A 173 -1.07 0.25 0.08
N GLY A 174 0.14 -0.28 0.31
CA GLY A 174 1.37 0.30 -0.20
C GLY A 174 1.42 0.30 -1.72
N ALA A 175 0.97 -0.76 -2.38
CA ALA A 175 0.86 -0.84 -3.83
C ALA A 175 -0.09 0.22 -4.39
N SER A 176 -1.28 0.35 -3.78
CA SER A 176 -2.23 1.40 -4.18
C SER A 176 -1.68 2.80 -3.92
N THR A 177 -0.90 2.98 -2.84
CA THR A 177 -0.23 4.24 -2.51
C THR A 177 0.76 4.66 -3.60
N VAL A 178 1.69 3.78 -4.01
CA VAL A 178 2.70 4.11 -5.03
C VAL A 178 2.07 4.28 -6.41
N VAL A 179 1.04 3.50 -6.74
CA VAL A 179 0.27 3.69 -7.98
C VAL A 179 -0.47 5.02 -7.98
N MET A 180 -1.12 5.40 -6.87
CA MET A 180 -1.77 6.71 -6.76
C MET A 180 -0.77 7.87 -6.78
N ALA A 181 0.44 7.68 -6.26
CA ALA A 181 1.50 8.70 -6.29
C ALA A 181 1.95 9.01 -7.72
N SER A 182 1.93 8.04 -8.63
CA SER A 182 2.33 8.21 -10.04
C SER A 182 1.33 9.00 -10.89
N GLY A 183 0.16 9.31 -10.36
CA GLY A 183 -0.80 10.20 -11.06
C GLY A 183 -0.39 11.68 -11.07
N LYS A 184 0.72 12.03 -10.45
CA LYS A 184 1.47 13.26 -10.64
C LYS A 184 2.79 12.89 -11.33
N PRO A 185 3.30 13.67 -12.28
CA PRO A 185 4.61 13.42 -12.88
C PRO A 185 5.67 13.24 -11.79
N LEU A 186 6.31 12.08 -11.77
CA LEU A 186 7.40 11.79 -10.85
C LEU A 186 8.73 12.26 -11.43
N PRO A 187 9.74 12.57 -10.60
CA PRO A 187 11.07 12.91 -11.07
C PRO A 187 11.65 11.79 -11.97
N HIS A 188 12.49 12.15 -12.93
CA HIS A 188 13.04 11.23 -13.93
C HIS A 188 13.90 10.07 -13.35
N GLN A 189 14.44 10.26 -12.14
CA GLN A 189 15.14 9.21 -11.41
C GLN A 189 14.21 8.12 -10.88
N VAL A 190 12.88 8.34 -10.80
CA VAL A 190 11.91 7.27 -10.50
C VAL A 190 11.73 6.44 -11.77
N LYS A 191 12.41 5.29 -11.81
CA LYS A 191 12.51 4.43 -12.99
C LYS A 191 11.30 3.53 -13.17
N GLY A 192 10.70 3.06 -12.07
CA GLY A 192 9.56 2.14 -12.14
C GLY A 192 8.89 1.90 -10.79
N ILE A 193 7.74 1.27 -10.87
CA ILE A 193 6.89 0.93 -9.73
C ILE A 193 6.62 -0.58 -9.73
N ILE A 194 6.73 -1.21 -8.57
CA ILE A 194 6.30 -2.59 -8.32
C ILE A 194 5.06 -2.53 -7.43
N ALA A 195 3.93 -2.97 -7.95
CA ALA A 195 2.64 -2.89 -7.26
C ALA A 195 2.05 -4.30 -7.08
N ASP A 196 2.26 -4.88 -5.89
CA ASP A 196 1.69 -6.19 -5.56
C ASP A 196 0.33 -6.02 -4.88
N SER A 197 -0.70 -6.62 -5.47
CA SER A 197 -2.08 -6.67 -4.98
C SER A 197 -2.74 -5.29 -4.73
N PRO A 198 -2.59 -4.29 -5.64
CA PRO A 198 -3.24 -2.99 -5.47
C PRO A 198 -4.76 -3.09 -5.61
N PHE A 199 -5.48 -2.28 -4.83
CA PHE A 199 -6.91 -2.06 -5.01
C PHE A 199 -7.19 -0.82 -5.87
N THR A 200 -8.38 -0.76 -6.47
CA THR A 200 -8.79 0.32 -7.38
C THR A 200 -9.06 1.65 -6.66
N SER A 201 -9.76 1.63 -5.53
CA SER A 201 -10.07 2.84 -4.77
C SER A 201 -10.32 2.59 -3.28
N PRO A 202 -10.10 3.61 -2.41
CA PRO A 202 -10.45 3.52 -0.99
C PRO A 202 -11.90 3.14 -0.75
N TYR A 203 -12.82 3.73 -1.52
CA TYR A 203 -14.25 3.44 -1.39
C TYR A 203 -14.56 1.97 -1.67
N GLU A 204 -14.03 1.42 -2.76
CA GLU A 204 -14.34 0.05 -3.17
C GLU A 204 -13.79 -0.99 -2.20
N ILE A 205 -12.54 -0.83 -1.76
CA ILE A 205 -11.95 -1.80 -0.81
C ILE A 205 -12.61 -1.76 0.56
N ILE A 206 -12.96 -0.58 1.07
CA ILE A 206 -13.68 -0.46 2.35
C ILE A 206 -15.10 -1.01 2.23
N SER A 207 -15.82 -0.68 1.15
CA SER A 207 -17.16 -1.20 0.88
C SER A 207 -17.17 -2.72 0.78
N ARG A 208 -16.20 -3.29 0.05
CA ARG A 208 -16.01 -4.74 -0.03
C ARG A 208 -15.74 -5.35 1.34
N THR A 209 -14.83 -4.76 2.13
CA THR A 209 -14.51 -5.27 3.46
C THR A 209 -15.74 -5.27 4.37
N ILE A 210 -16.55 -4.22 4.33
CA ILE A 210 -17.79 -4.15 5.10
C ILE A 210 -18.78 -5.25 4.68
N SER A 211 -18.97 -5.45 3.38
CA SER A 211 -19.94 -6.44 2.91
C SER A 211 -19.43 -7.87 2.99
N HIS A 212 -18.16 -8.11 2.66
CA HIS A 212 -17.64 -9.48 2.51
C HIS A 212 -17.10 -10.05 3.83
N LYS A 213 -16.33 -9.26 4.58
CA LYS A 213 -15.74 -9.72 5.85
C LYS A 213 -16.69 -9.58 7.03
N TYR A 214 -17.46 -8.49 7.08
CA TYR A 214 -18.37 -8.22 8.21
C TYR A 214 -19.83 -8.54 7.91
N HIS A 215 -20.15 -9.00 6.69
CA HIS A 215 -21.51 -9.33 6.24
C HIS A 215 -22.52 -8.23 6.52
N ALA A 216 -22.07 -6.95 6.48
CA ALA A 216 -22.88 -5.78 6.77
C ALA A 216 -23.30 -5.05 5.47
N PRO A 217 -24.45 -4.36 5.45
CA PRO A 217 -24.94 -3.67 4.25
C PRO A 217 -24.11 -2.43 3.92
N SER A 218 -23.05 -2.61 3.12
CA SER A 218 -22.12 -1.52 2.78
C SER A 218 -22.82 -0.33 2.14
N GLY A 219 -23.81 -0.55 1.27
CA GLY A 219 -24.57 0.54 0.65
C GLY A 219 -25.26 1.48 1.66
N ILE A 220 -25.64 0.97 2.83
CA ILE A 220 -26.25 1.78 3.91
C ILE A 220 -25.16 2.43 4.78
N LEU A 221 -24.04 1.73 5.03
CA LEU A 221 -22.99 2.22 5.95
C LEU A 221 -22.01 3.18 5.29
N MET A 222 -21.64 2.98 4.02
CA MET A 222 -20.63 3.79 3.33
C MET A 222 -20.92 5.29 3.30
N PRO A 223 -22.18 5.78 3.16
CA PRO A 223 -22.44 7.21 3.27
C PRO A 223 -22.10 7.78 4.65
N ALA A 224 -22.37 7.04 5.74
CA ALA A 224 -22.00 7.44 7.10
C ALA A 224 -20.49 7.36 7.33
N VAL A 225 -19.82 6.32 6.85
CA VAL A 225 -18.35 6.22 6.85
C VAL A 225 -17.74 7.39 6.09
N GLY A 226 -18.26 7.73 4.91
CA GLY A 226 -17.83 8.88 4.11
C GLY A 226 -18.04 10.23 4.82
N PHE A 227 -19.14 10.39 5.57
CA PHE A 227 -19.37 11.57 6.42
C PHE A 227 -18.25 11.70 7.46
N TRP A 228 -17.96 10.63 8.21
CA TRP A 228 -16.91 10.66 9.23
C TRP A 228 -15.50 10.80 8.65
N SER A 229 -15.25 10.23 7.48
CA SER A 229 -13.97 10.41 6.77
C SER A 229 -13.71 11.88 6.43
N ARG A 230 -14.73 12.60 5.96
CA ARG A 230 -14.61 14.05 5.69
C ARG A 230 -14.47 14.86 6.97
N TYR A 231 -15.22 14.51 8.01
CA TYR A 231 -15.25 15.28 9.25
C TYR A 231 -13.99 15.08 10.10
N LEU A 232 -13.53 13.82 10.30
CA LEU A 232 -12.43 13.47 11.19
C LEU A 232 -11.09 13.37 10.48
N ALA A 233 -11.01 12.67 9.34
CA ALA A 233 -9.78 12.46 8.59
C ALA A 233 -9.53 13.52 7.51
N LYS A 234 -10.50 14.42 7.26
CA LYS A 234 -10.44 15.50 6.26
C LYS A 234 -10.18 15.00 4.83
N ILE A 235 -10.67 13.81 4.49
CA ILE A 235 -10.58 13.21 3.17
C ILE A 235 -11.94 12.77 2.65
N SER A 236 -12.08 12.69 1.32
CA SER A 236 -13.16 11.94 0.68
C SER A 236 -12.65 10.60 0.17
N LEU A 237 -13.32 9.49 0.51
CA LEU A 237 -12.94 8.16 0.04
C LEU A 237 -13.04 7.99 -1.49
N THR A 238 -13.67 8.95 -2.17
CA THR A 238 -13.85 8.99 -3.63
C THR A 238 -13.04 10.08 -4.31
N GLU A 239 -12.15 10.81 -3.58
CA GLU A 239 -11.42 11.93 -4.18
C GLU A 239 -10.30 11.50 -5.12
N TYR A 240 -9.76 10.30 -4.95
CA TYR A 240 -8.70 9.76 -5.79
C TYR A 240 -8.69 8.23 -5.82
N SER A 241 -8.11 7.65 -6.88
CA SER A 241 -8.06 6.22 -7.11
C SER A 241 -6.85 5.85 -7.99
N THR A 242 -6.49 4.56 -8.03
CA THR A 242 -5.46 4.06 -8.96
C THR A 242 -5.89 4.28 -10.41
N LEU A 243 -7.17 4.09 -10.72
CA LEU A 243 -7.70 4.33 -12.07
C LEU A 243 -7.60 5.81 -12.50
N GLN A 244 -7.76 6.75 -11.55
CA GLN A 244 -7.53 8.18 -11.83
C GLN A 244 -6.05 8.46 -12.05
N ALA A 245 -5.16 7.83 -11.26
CA ALA A 245 -3.72 7.98 -11.42
C ALA A 245 -3.25 7.49 -12.81
N MET A 246 -3.79 6.40 -13.31
CA MET A 246 -3.42 5.85 -14.63
C MET A 246 -3.73 6.76 -15.80
N LYS A 247 -4.62 7.75 -15.65
CA LYS A 247 -4.91 8.73 -16.72
C LYS A 247 -3.71 9.63 -17.04
N THR A 248 -2.85 9.88 -16.05
CA THR A 248 -1.72 10.80 -16.12
C THR A 248 -0.38 10.16 -15.75
N ASN A 249 -0.37 8.88 -15.41
CA ASN A 249 0.86 8.15 -15.11
C ASN A 249 1.75 8.05 -16.35
N GLU A 250 3.05 8.35 -16.16
CA GLU A 250 4.10 8.20 -17.18
C GLU A 250 5.18 7.20 -16.77
N THR A 251 5.12 6.69 -15.53
CA THR A 251 6.11 5.78 -14.95
C THR A 251 5.77 4.33 -15.28
N PRO A 252 6.75 3.50 -15.69
CA PRO A 252 6.56 2.07 -15.87
C PRO A 252 6.07 1.36 -14.60
N ILE A 253 5.18 0.36 -14.75
CA ILE A 253 4.63 -0.39 -13.60
C ILE A 253 4.66 -1.89 -13.85
N LEU A 254 5.21 -2.65 -12.89
CA LEU A 254 4.99 -4.09 -12.77
C LEU A 254 3.86 -4.33 -11.77
N PHE A 255 2.73 -4.79 -12.25
CA PHE A 255 1.62 -5.26 -11.42
C PHE A 255 1.78 -6.75 -11.13
N VAL A 256 1.63 -7.13 -9.88
CA VAL A 256 1.60 -8.54 -9.45
C VAL A 256 0.31 -8.78 -8.68
N HIS A 257 -0.29 -9.98 -8.82
CA HIS A 257 -1.47 -10.34 -8.02
C HIS A 257 -1.68 -11.85 -7.97
N GLY A 258 -2.02 -12.35 -6.77
CA GLY A 258 -2.44 -13.74 -6.58
C GLY A 258 -3.89 -13.97 -7.05
N LYS A 259 -4.14 -15.00 -7.84
CA LYS A 259 -5.50 -15.28 -8.36
C LYS A 259 -6.48 -15.82 -7.32
N LEU A 260 -5.99 -16.29 -6.17
CA LEU A 260 -6.81 -16.74 -5.05
C LEU A 260 -7.05 -15.64 -4.00
N ASP A 261 -6.60 -14.40 -4.27
CA ASP A 261 -6.78 -13.28 -3.36
C ASP A 261 -8.27 -12.94 -3.17
N ASP A 262 -8.78 -13.31 -1.99
CA ASP A 262 -10.16 -13.04 -1.60
C ASP A 262 -10.31 -11.70 -0.84
N TYR A 263 -9.20 -11.11 -0.39
CA TYR A 263 -9.20 -9.82 0.29
C TYR A 263 -9.24 -8.65 -0.71
N VAL A 264 -8.30 -8.61 -1.66
CA VAL A 264 -8.29 -7.67 -2.78
C VAL A 264 -8.49 -8.47 -4.08
N PRO A 265 -9.64 -8.40 -4.75
CA PRO A 265 -9.85 -9.17 -5.97
C PRO A 265 -8.80 -8.84 -7.05
N TRP A 266 -8.11 -9.85 -7.58
CA TRP A 266 -7.10 -9.67 -8.63
C TRP A 266 -7.59 -8.90 -9.86
N LYS A 267 -8.90 -8.91 -10.11
CA LYS A 267 -9.54 -8.10 -11.15
C LYS A 267 -9.32 -6.61 -10.99
N MET A 268 -9.04 -6.12 -9.76
CA MET A 268 -8.70 -4.72 -9.51
C MET A 268 -7.33 -4.36 -10.12
N SER A 269 -6.35 -5.28 -10.06
CA SER A 269 -5.07 -5.10 -10.75
C SER A 269 -5.22 -5.15 -12.27
N VAL A 270 -6.09 -6.05 -12.80
CA VAL A 270 -6.40 -6.08 -14.23
C VAL A 270 -6.95 -4.74 -14.69
N GLN A 271 -7.98 -4.21 -14.01
CA GLN A 271 -8.58 -2.91 -14.35
C GLN A 271 -7.55 -1.77 -14.31
N THR A 272 -6.68 -1.77 -13.31
CA THR A 272 -5.65 -0.73 -13.17
C THR A 272 -4.58 -0.86 -14.24
N SER A 273 -4.15 -2.08 -14.55
CA SER A 273 -3.19 -2.38 -15.62
C SER A 273 -3.72 -2.01 -17.01
N GLU A 274 -4.97 -2.36 -17.32
CA GLU A 274 -5.61 -2.01 -18.60
C GLU A 274 -5.74 -0.47 -18.80
N ALA A 275 -5.83 0.28 -17.71
CA ALA A 275 -5.85 1.74 -17.75
C ALA A 275 -4.45 2.38 -17.83
N CYS A 276 -3.38 1.60 -17.63
CA CYS A 276 -2.00 2.07 -17.64
C CYS A 276 -1.50 2.28 -19.07
N ARG A 277 -0.98 3.48 -19.37
CA ARG A 277 -0.51 3.84 -20.72
C ARG A 277 0.98 3.55 -20.96
N PRO A 278 1.89 3.85 -20.01
CA PRO A 278 3.31 3.55 -20.21
C PRO A 278 3.59 2.04 -20.20
N TYR A 279 4.86 1.69 -20.36
CA TYR A 279 5.27 0.29 -20.26
C TYR A 279 4.78 -0.30 -18.91
N HIS A 280 4.08 -1.41 -19.00
CA HIS A 280 3.64 -2.14 -17.84
C HIS A 280 3.58 -3.65 -18.14
N GLU A 281 3.70 -4.42 -17.07
CA GLU A 281 3.47 -5.87 -17.09
C GLU A 281 2.44 -6.20 -16.01
N LEU A 282 1.62 -7.22 -16.28
CA LEU A 282 0.72 -7.81 -15.29
C LEU A 282 1.10 -9.27 -15.09
N PHE A 283 1.59 -9.59 -13.91
CA PHE A 283 1.92 -10.94 -13.49
C PHE A 283 0.87 -11.47 -12.52
N LEU A 284 -0.02 -12.33 -13.02
CA LEU A 284 -1.02 -13.03 -12.22
C LEU A 284 -0.47 -14.38 -11.80
N VAL A 285 -0.37 -14.62 -10.48
CA VAL A 285 0.20 -15.83 -9.90
C VAL A 285 -0.92 -16.81 -9.57
N ASP A 286 -0.93 -17.95 -10.27
CA ASP A 286 -1.87 -19.04 -10.00
C ASP A 286 -1.59 -19.68 -8.63
N GLY A 287 -2.64 -19.96 -7.84
CA GLY A 287 -2.49 -20.56 -6.52
C GLY A 287 -2.01 -19.62 -5.40
N ALA A 288 -1.69 -18.37 -5.72
CA ALA A 288 -1.32 -17.37 -4.72
C ALA A 288 -2.54 -16.63 -4.18
N ASP A 289 -2.55 -16.40 -2.86
CA ASP A 289 -3.47 -15.55 -2.12
C ASP A 289 -2.85 -14.15 -1.95
N HIS A 290 -3.47 -13.28 -1.14
CA HIS A 290 -3.05 -11.92 -0.89
C HIS A 290 -1.61 -11.81 -0.41
N GLY A 291 -0.75 -11.15 -1.20
CA GLY A 291 0.66 -10.93 -0.86
C GLY A 291 1.52 -12.21 -0.81
N THR A 292 1.05 -13.34 -1.37
CA THR A 292 1.82 -14.60 -1.36
C THR A 292 2.43 -14.95 -2.71
N GLY A 293 2.36 -14.06 -3.70
CA GLY A 293 2.82 -14.31 -5.07
C GLY A 293 4.29 -14.74 -5.13
N TYR A 294 5.16 -14.06 -4.41
CA TYR A 294 6.58 -14.40 -4.35
C TYR A 294 6.83 -15.80 -3.73
N MET A 295 6.07 -16.18 -2.72
CA MET A 295 6.25 -17.45 -2.01
C MET A 295 5.73 -18.65 -2.83
N VAL A 296 4.77 -18.42 -3.73
CA VAL A 296 4.21 -19.46 -4.62
C VAL A 296 5.11 -19.69 -5.82
N GLU A 297 5.61 -18.62 -6.45
CA GLU A 297 6.43 -18.67 -7.68
C GLU A 297 7.72 -17.85 -7.51
N PRO A 298 8.62 -18.20 -6.57
CA PRO A 298 9.74 -17.34 -6.19
C PRO A 298 10.72 -17.10 -7.34
N GLU A 299 11.00 -18.11 -8.16
CA GLU A 299 11.96 -17.98 -9.26
C GLU A 299 11.40 -17.11 -10.39
N LEU A 300 10.15 -17.37 -10.80
CA LEU A 300 9.49 -16.58 -11.84
C LEU A 300 9.26 -15.14 -11.38
N TYR A 301 8.92 -14.93 -10.09
CA TYR A 301 8.78 -13.60 -9.54
C TYR A 301 10.11 -12.83 -9.57
N ARG A 302 11.23 -13.46 -9.17
CA ARG A 302 12.58 -12.89 -9.26
C ARG A 302 13.00 -12.58 -10.70
N GLU A 303 12.68 -13.47 -11.64
CA GLU A 303 12.91 -13.26 -13.07
C GLU A 303 12.17 -12.02 -13.58
N LYS A 304 10.87 -11.91 -13.26
CA LYS A 304 10.02 -10.76 -13.62
C LYS A 304 10.55 -9.46 -13.04
N LEU A 305 10.88 -9.43 -11.74
CA LEU A 305 11.49 -8.27 -11.10
C LEU A 305 12.80 -7.88 -11.82
N THR A 306 13.71 -8.83 -12.01
CA THR A 306 15.01 -8.56 -12.64
C THR A 306 14.85 -8.00 -14.04
N ALA A 307 13.96 -8.59 -14.85
CA ALA A 307 13.67 -8.12 -16.20
C ALA A 307 13.09 -6.69 -16.19
N PHE A 308 12.15 -6.42 -15.30
CA PHE A 308 11.54 -5.10 -15.13
C PHE A 308 12.57 -4.03 -14.73
N PHE A 309 13.42 -4.31 -13.74
CA PHE A 309 14.49 -3.41 -13.34
C PHE A 309 15.44 -3.10 -14.48
N ARG A 310 15.89 -4.12 -15.23
CA ARG A 310 16.77 -3.95 -16.41
C ARG A 310 16.11 -3.08 -17.49
N HIS A 311 14.83 -3.33 -17.79
CA HIS A 311 14.10 -2.58 -18.80
C HIS A 311 14.02 -1.10 -18.45
N CYS A 312 13.69 -0.80 -17.16
CA CYS A 312 13.51 0.57 -16.69
C CYS A 312 14.83 1.35 -16.59
N SER A 313 15.92 0.71 -16.13
CA SER A 313 17.25 1.36 -16.03
C SER A 313 17.90 1.57 -17.40
N ALA A 314 17.72 0.68 -18.39
CA ALA A 314 18.34 0.79 -19.71
C ALA A 314 17.82 1.99 -20.52
N LYS A 315 16.54 2.34 -20.41
CA LYS A 315 15.95 3.51 -21.09
C LYS A 315 16.53 4.85 -20.64
N SER A 316 17.17 4.89 -19.50
CA SER A 316 17.79 6.09 -18.92
C SER A 316 19.12 6.49 -19.58
N GLN A 317 19.76 5.53 -20.31
CA GLN A 317 21.07 5.79 -20.95
C GLN A 317 20.97 6.23 -22.42
N SER A 318 19.74 6.36 -22.95
CA SER A 318 19.50 6.68 -24.36
C SER A 318 18.95 8.11 -24.60
N HIS A 319 19.04 9.00 -23.60
CA HIS A 319 18.66 10.43 -23.74
C HIS A 319 19.80 11.38 -23.34
#